data_581450452f819881d60d7cd9bf903982
#
_entry.id   581450452f819881d60d7cd9bf903982
#
_cell.length_a   1.000
_cell.length_b   1.000
_cell.length_c   1.000
_cell.angle_alpha   90.00
_cell.angle_beta   90.00
_cell.angle_gamma   90.00
#
_symmetry.space_group_name_H-M   'P 1'
#
loop_
_entity.id
_entity.type
_entity.pdbx_description
1 polymer ?
#
loop_
_entity_poly.entity_id
_entity_poly.type
_entity_poly.pdbx_seq_one_letter_code
_entity_poly.pdbx_strand_id
1 'polypeptide(L)'
;MLDPQLLRNDPETVSARLAERGFAFDVGQWRELDARRKELQIRTQELQNRKNQSAKSIGQAKQRGEDIQPLLDEVKNLGEELGQAEAEFGSVREEQQSLLMGIPNLQLDGVPAGKTEEDNVEVLKWGEPARFDYEPRDHIELGERDNMLDAQAAAKLAGSRFTVLRGGLSRLHRALAQFMLDVHTQEHGYTELYLPYLVNAQAMTGTGQLPKFGEDAFATTDEQPRYLIPTAEVPMTNMVAGEIIDAAELPLKFTSHTPCFRREAGSYGQDTKGMIRQHQ
;
A
#
# COMPACT_ATOMS: atom_id res chain seq x y z
N MET A 1 6.04 0.80 -4.33
CA MET A 1 6.35 1.95 -5.21
C MET A 1 7.81 1.86 -5.62
N LEU A 2 8.11 2.10 -6.89
CA LEU A 2 9.47 2.07 -7.42
C LEU A 2 10.30 3.20 -6.79
N ASP A 3 11.60 2.93 -6.51
CA ASP A 3 12.50 3.95 -5.99
C ASP A 3 12.73 5.04 -7.05
N PRO A 4 12.42 6.32 -6.75
CA PRO A 4 12.64 7.42 -7.67
C PRO A 4 14.10 7.61 -8.09
N GLN A 5 15.07 7.13 -7.30
CA GLN A 5 16.48 7.22 -7.66
C GLN A 5 16.83 6.33 -8.86
N LEU A 6 16.19 5.18 -8.98
CA LEU A 6 16.36 4.32 -10.17
C LEU A 6 15.94 5.04 -11.44
N LEU A 7 14.79 5.74 -11.37
CA LEU A 7 14.29 6.54 -12.49
C LEU A 7 15.15 7.78 -12.82
N ARG A 8 15.84 8.35 -11.85
CA ARG A 8 16.76 9.48 -12.06
C ARG A 8 18.09 9.03 -12.66
N ASN A 9 18.57 7.87 -12.23
CA ASN A 9 19.88 7.38 -12.63
C ASN A 9 19.86 6.73 -14.02
N ASP A 10 18.87 5.90 -14.31
CA ASP A 10 18.77 5.15 -15.56
C ASP A 10 17.31 4.87 -15.95
N PRO A 11 16.57 5.89 -16.38
CA PRO A 11 15.16 5.75 -16.75
C PRO A 11 14.96 4.88 -17.99
N GLU A 12 15.94 4.78 -18.89
CA GLU A 12 15.88 3.94 -20.08
C GLU A 12 15.85 2.45 -19.74
N THR A 13 16.75 2.00 -18.88
CA THR A 13 16.78 0.60 -18.42
C THR A 13 15.50 0.27 -17.63
N VAL A 14 15.02 1.20 -16.80
CA VAL A 14 13.76 1.01 -16.07
C VAL A 14 12.59 0.88 -17.06
N SER A 15 12.52 1.76 -18.08
CA SER A 15 11.48 1.70 -19.11
C SER A 15 11.51 0.39 -19.89
N ALA A 16 12.69 -0.09 -20.27
CA ALA A 16 12.84 -1.37 -20.97
C ALA A 16 12.34 -2.56 -20.12
N ARG A 17 12.69 -2.61 -18.84
CA ARG A 17 12.22 -3.66 -17.90
C ARG A 17 10.72 -3.59 -17.62
N LEU A 18 10.15 -2.39 -17.57
CA LEU A 18 8.70 -2.22 -17.44
C LEU A 18 7.96 -2.67 -18.70
N ALA A 19 8.55 -2.47 -19.89
CA ALA A 19 7.99 -2.94 -21.16
C ALA A 19 7.89 -4.46 -21.23
N GLU A 20 8.81 -5.21 -20.62
CA GLU A 20 8.74 -6.68 -20.49
C GLU A 20 7.48 -7.14 -19.73
N ARG A 21 6.93 -6.28 -18.85
CA ARG A 21 5.66 -6.49 -18.15
C ARG A 21 4.44 -5.94 -18.91
N GLY A 22 4.61 -5.45 -20.12
CA GLY A 22 3.58 -4.79 -20.87
C GLY A 22 3.23 -3.37 -20.40
N PHE A 23 4.07 -2.75 -19.54
CA PHE A 23 3.85 -1.39 -19.05
C PHE A 23 4.68 -0.38 -19.86
N ALA A 24 3.99 0.55 -20.53
CA ALA A 24 4.64 1.64 -21.26
C ALA A 24 4.94 2.80 -20.30
N PHE A 25 6.22 3.09 -20.09
CA PHE A 25 6.68 4.20 -19.27
C PHE A 25 7.24 5.32 -20.12
N ASP A 26 6.70 6.54 -19.98
CA ASP A 26 7.15 7.73 -20.70
C ASP A 26 8.33 8.37 -19.98
N VAL A 27 9.53 8.08 -20.47
CA VAL A 27 10.80 8.64 -19.98
C VAL A 27 10.86 10.16 -20.20
N GLY A 28 10.27 10.68 -21.28
CA GLY A 28 10.24 12.11 -21.58
C GLY A 28 9.44 12.87 -20.53
N GLN A 29 8.22 12.42 -20.27
CA GLN A 29 7.35 12.99 -19.22
C GLN A 29 8.03 12.97 -17.84
N TRP A 30 8.66 11.85 -17.49
CA TRP A 30 9.38 11.75 -16.22
C TRP A 30 10.50 12.78 -16.09
N ARG A 31 11.33 12.91 -17.13
CA ARG A 31 12.46 13.84 -17.13
C ARG A 31 12.01 15.30 -17.01
N GLU A 32 10.97 15.67 -17.74
CA GLU A 32 10.40 17.02 -17.68
C GLU A 32 9.88 17.32 -16.27
N LEU A 33 9.14 16.39 -15.70
CA LEU A 33 8.56 16.55 -14.37
C LEU A 33 9.64 16.61 -13.26
N ASP A 34 10.68 15.77 -13.33
CA ASP A 34 11.77 15.80 -12.34
C ASP A 34 12.65 17.06 -12.49
N ALA A 35 12.87 17.54 -13.70
CA ALA A 35 13.57 18.80 -13.96
C ALA A 35 12.81 19.99 -13.38
N ARG A 36 11.51 20.08 -13.64
CA ARG A 36 10.64 21.14 -13.08
C ARG A 36 10.58 21.09 -11.56
N ARG A 37 10.47 19.89 -10.98
CA ARG A 37 10.53 19.70 -9.52
C ARG A 37 11.86 20.24 -8.95
N LYS A 38 12.99 19.93 -9.59
CA LYS A 38 14.32 20.36 -9.15
C LYS A 38 14.49 21.88 -9.24
N GLU A 39 14.04 22.49 -10.32
CA GLU A 39 14.06 23.95 -10.51
C GLU A 39 13.25 24.66 -9.42
N LEU A 40 12.00 24.23 -9.19
CA LEU A 40 11.13 24.80 -8.16
C LEU A 40 11.68 24.60 -6.74
N GLN A 41 12.32 23.48 -6.46
CA GLN A 41 12.99 23.22 -5.19
C GLN A 41 14.13 24.22 -4.94
N ILE A 42 14.96 24.47 -5.95
CA ILE A 42 16.06 25.44 -5.86
C ILE A 42 15.49 26.85 -5.66
N ARG A 43 14.52 27.26 -6.48
CA ARG A 43 13.87 28.58 -6.39
C ARG A 43 13.25 28.83 -5.02
N THR A 44 12.50 27.85 -4.49
CA THR A 44 11.90 27.94 -3.15
C THR A 44 12.98 28.11 -2.07
N GLN A 45 14.06 27.33 -2.15
CA GLN A 45 15.16 27.43 -1.20
C GLN A 45 15.89 28.80 -1.26
N GLU A 46 16.10 29.34 -2.46
CA GLU A 46 16.70 30.67 -2.65
C GLU A 46 15.81 31.78 -2.10
N LEU A 47 14.52 31.75 -2.39
CA LEU A 47 13.55 32.73 -1.85
C LEU A 47 13.49 32.67 -0.32
N GLN A 48 13.47 31.46 0.25
CA GLN A 48 13.51 31.27 1.70
C GLN A 48 14.79 31.86 2.32
N ASN A 49 15.95 31.63 1.70
CA ASN A 49 17.22 32.15 2.15
C ASN A 49 17.26 33.69 2.07
N ARG A 50 16.79 34.27 0.96
CA ARG A 50 16.68 35.73 0.79
C ARG A 50 15.78 36.36 1.84
N LYS A 51 14.58 35.78 2.05
CA LYS A 51 13.65 36.24 3.08
C LYS A 51 14.28 36.23 4.48
N ASN A 52 15.00 35.16 4.82
CA ASN A 52 15.69 35.04 6.10
C ASN A 52 16.84 36.10 6.25
N GLN A 53 17.57 36.41 5.17
CA GLN A 53 18.60 37.42 5.16
C GLN A 53 18.00 38.82 5.33
N SER A 54 16.98 39.19 4.56
CA SER A 54 16.30 40.49 4.67
C SER A 54 15.65 40.66 6.05
N ALA A 55 15.09 39.59 6.65
CA ALA A 55 14.58 39.65 8.03
C ALA A 55 15.72 39.98 9.07
N LYS A 56 16.93 39.42 8.90
CA LYS A 56 18.09 39.76 9.74
C LYS A 56 18.53 41.21 9.53
N SER A 57 18.51 41.72 8.29
CA SER A 57 18.86 43.09 7.96
C SER A 57 17.93 44.11 8.60
N ILE A 58 16.63 43.81 8.72
CA ILE A 58 15.65 44.64 9.46
C ILE A 58 16.08 44.79 10.92
N GLY A 59 16.50 43.72 11.59
CA GLY A 59 16.96 43.78 12.97
C GLY A 59 18.18 44.69 13.13
N GLN A 60 19.13 44.64 12.20
CA GLN A 60 20.34 45.47 12.19
C GLN A 60 20.07 46.95 11.86
N ALA A 61 19.22 47.24 10.89
CA ALA A 61 18.79 48.57 10.52
C ALA A 61 18.02 49.24 11.67
N LYS A 62 17.15 48.52 12.35
CA LYS A 62 16.44 49.01 13.55
C LYS A 62 17.41 49.39 14.68
N GLN A 63 18.46 48.60 14.91
CA GLN A 63 19.51 48.93 15.91
C GLN A 63 20.30 50.19 15.54
N ARG A 64 20.45 50.47 14.24
CA ARG A 64 21.15 51.65 13.74
C ARG A 64 20.24 52.88 13.58
N GLY A 65 18.96 52.80 13.84
CA GLY A 65 17.99 53.88 13.67
C GLY A 65 17.70 54.22 12.21
N GLU A 66 17.96 53.31 11.27
CA GLU A 66 17.71 53.49 9.83
C GLU A 66 16.22 53.27 9.51
N ASP A 67 15.75 53.82 8.39
CA ASP A 67 14.40 53.54 7.88
C ASP A 67 14.28 52.07 7.46
N ILE A 68 13.36 51.34 8.09
CA ILE A 68 13.15 49.91 7.85
C ILE A 68 12.02 49.64 6.87
N GLN A 69 11.25 50.67 6.44
CA GLN A 69 10.09 50.46 5.58
C GLN A 69 10.42 49.77 4.25
N PRO A 70 11.51 50.11 3.53
CA PRO A 70 11.89 49.42 2.30
C PRO A 70 12.19 47.94 2.52
N LEU A 71 12.83 47.59 3.66
CA LEU A 71 13.12 46.20 4.01
C LEU A 71 11.88 45.40 4.38
N LEU A 72 10.90 46.05 5.02
CA LEU A 72 9.59 45.42 5.31
C LEU A 72 8.84 45.13 4.03
N ASP A 73 8.84 46.05 3.07
CA ASP A 73 8.18 45.87 1.78
C ASP A 73 8.87 44.74 0.96
N GLU A 74 10.21 44.69 1.01
CA GLU A 74 10.96 43.61 0.39
C GLU A 74 10.61 42.24 1.00
N VAL A 75 10.57 42.11 2.33
CA VAL A 75 10.23 40.86 3.02
C VAL A 75 8.79 40.43 2.70
N LYS A 76 7.89 41.40 2.57
CA LYS A 76 6.50 41.14 2.17
C LYS A 76 6.45 40.53 0.74
N ASN A 77 7.12 41.18 -0.22
CA ASN A 77 7.15 40.71 -1.61
C ASN A 77 7.81 39.33 -1.70
N LEU A 78 8.96 39.11 -1.01
CA LEU A 78 9.59 37.80 -0.93
C LEU A 78 8.68 36.74 -0.29
N GLY A 79 7.82 37.12 0.66
CA GLY A 79 6.83 36.25 1.26
C GLY A 79 5.78 35.81 0.26
N GLU A 80 5.29 36.72 -0.58
CA GLU A 80 4.31 36.43 -1.63
C GLU A 80 4.91 35.55 -2.73
N GLU A 81 6.13 35.89 -3.21
CA GLU A 81 6.86 35.07 -4.18
C GLU A 81 7.17 33.66 -3.66
N LEU A 82 7.57 33.55 -2.40
CA LEU A 82 7.81 32.25 -1.75
C LEU A 82 6.55 31.41 -1.68
N GLY A 83 5.43 32.02 -1.26
CA GLY A 83 4.14 31.31 -1.21
C GLY A 83 3.68 30.78 -2.56
N GLN A 84 3.91 31.54 -3.64
CA GLN A 84 3.63 31.06 -5.00
C GLN A 84 4.56 29.90 -5.39
N ALA A 85 5.86 30.02 -5.16
CA ALA A 85 6.84 28.98 -5.48
C ALA A 85 6.58 27.69 -4.68
N GLU A 86 6.21 27.80 -3.40
CA GLU A 86 5.84 26.66 -2.56
C GLU A 86 4.58 25.97 -3.08
N ALA A 87 3.57 26.72 -3.52
CA ALA A 87 2.35 26.14 -4.10
C ALA A 87 2.63 25.40 -5.41
N GLU A 88 3.41 26.01 -6.31
CA GLU A 88 3.85 25.37 -7.56
C GLU A 88 4.68 24.11 -7.29
N PHE A 89 5.61 24.15 -6.34
CA PHE A 89 6.42 23.02 -5.94
C PHE A 89 5.57 21.90 -5.34
N GLY A 90 4.58 22.25 -4.52
CA GLY A 90 3.60 21.30 -3.98
C GLY A 90 2.84 20.57 -5.08
N SER A 91 2.29 21.31 -6.05
CA SER A 91 1.57 20.74 -7.19
C SER A 91 2.42 19.78 -8.02
N VAL A 92 3.66 20.16 -8.34
CA VAL A 92 4.57 19.28 -9.11
C VAL A 92 4.96 18.03 -8.32
N ARG A 93 5.11 18.14 -7.01
CA ARG A 93 5.36 16.96 -6.15
C ARG A 93 4.17 16.01 -6.13
N GLU A 94 2.95 16.53 -6.08
CA GLU A 94 1.73 15.71 -6.12
C GLU A 94 1.60 15.00 -7.48
N GLU A 95 1.87 15.69 -8.58
CA GLU A 95 1.88 15.11 -9.91
C GLU A 95 2.95 14.00 -10.03
N GLN A 96 4.16 14.25 -9.56
CA GLN A 96 5.24 13.26 -9.53
C GLN A 96 4.87 12.04 -8.67
N GLN A 97 4.27 12.26 -7.51
CA GLN A 97 3.81 11.20 -6.63
C GLN A 97 2.72 10.36 -7.30
N SER A 98 1.76 11.00 -7.97
CA SER A 98 0.69 10.31 -8.70
C SER A 98 1.25 9.43 -9.84
N LEU A 99 2.22 9.95 -10.59
CA LEU A 99 2.93 9.18 -11.62
C LEU A 99 3.62 7.95 -11.01
N LEU A 100 4.40 8.14 -9.95
CA LEU A 100 5.13 7.06 -9.27
C LEU A 100 4.21 5.98 -8.69
N MET A 101 3.06 6.37 -8.18
CA MET A 101 2.05 5.44 -7.64
C MET A 101 1.45 4.53 -8.72
N GLY A 102 1.43 4.99 -9.98
CA GLY A 102 0.95 4.22 -11.13
C GLY A 102 1.97 3.23 -11.70
N ILE A 103 3.27 3.38 -11.38
CA ILE A 103 4.33 2.53 -11.94
C ILE A 103 4.43 1.22 -11.15
N PRO A 104 4.34 0.04 -11.81
CA PRO A 104 4.57 -1.24 -11.15
C PRO A 104 6.04 -1.43 -10.77
N ASN A 105 6.32 -2.30 -9.80
CA ASN A 105 7.69 -2.66 -9.46
C ASN A 105 8.36 -3.42 -10.62
N LEU A 106 9.69 -3.33 -10.69
CA LEU A 106 10.48 -4.13 -11.62
C LEU A 106 10.42 -5.61 -11.23
N GLN A 107 10.48 -6.47 -12.23
CA GLN A 107 10.65 -7.90 -12.01
C GLN A 107 12.03 -8.21 -11.44
N LEU A 108 12.12 -9.27 -10.66
CA LEU A 108 13.42 -9.81 -10.25
C LEU A 108 14.11 -10.45 -11.45
N ASP A 109 15.44 -10.50 -11.37
CA ASP A 109 16.23 -11.22 -12.37
C ASP A 109 15.87 -12.71 -12.35
N GLY A 110 15.72 -13.31 -13.52
CA GLY A 110 15.31 -14.71 -13.67
C GLY A 110 13.80 -14.95 -13.77
N VAL A 111 12.96 -13.93 -13.57
CA VAL A 111 11.53 -14.02 -13.92
C VAL A 111 11.39 -13.98 -15.44
N PRO A 112 10.77 -15.00 -16.08
CA PRO A 112 10.60 -15.02 -17.53
C PRO A 112 9.70 -13.87 -17.99
N ALA A 113 9.98 -13.34 -19.16
CA ALA A 113 9.06 -12.42 -19.83
C ALA A 113 7.78 -13.17 -20.22
N GLY A 114 6.62 -12.59 -19.90
CA GLY A 114 5.33 -13.21 -20.20
C GLY A 114 4.18 -12.25 -20.01
N LYS A 115 3.00 -12.64 -20.53
CA LYS A 115 1.78 -11.84 -20.48
C LYS A 115 0.66 -12.52 -19.69
N THR A 116 0.72 -13.84 -19.59
CA THR A 116 -0.31 -14.66 -18.94
C THR A 116 0.32 -15.68 -18.00
N GLU A 117 -0.46 -16.36 -17.22
CA GLU A 117 -0.03 -17.45 -16.33
C GLU A 117 0.53 -18.65 -17.09
N GLU A 118 0.20 -18.80 -18.37
CA GLU A 118 0.73 -19.86 -19.25
C GLU A 118 2.22 -19.68 -19.54
N ASP A 119 2.74 -18.46 -19.42
CA ASP A 119 4.16 -18.12 -19.59
C ASP A 119 4.99 -18.44 -18.34
N ASN A 120 4.35 -18.84 -17.22
CA ASN A 120 5.06 -19.17 -15.99
C ASN A 120 5.88 -20.46 -16.14
N VAL A 121 7.08 -20.45 -15.57
CA VAL A 121 7.98 -21.61 -15.53
C VAL A 121 7.91 -22.27 -14.16
N GLU A 122 7.59 -23.58 -14.13
CA GLU A 122 7.63 -24.36 -12.90
C GLU A 122 9.06 -24.47 -12.39
N VAL A 123 9.35 -23.91 -11.22
CA VAL A 123 10.71 -23.91 -10.63
C VAL A 123 10.90 -25.02 -9.60
N LEU A 124 9.83 -25.53 -9.02
CA LEU A 124 9.87 -26.62 -8.04
C LEU A 124 8.52 -27.37 -8.02
N LYS A 125 8.63 -28.68 -8.05
CA LYS A 125 7.52 -29.59 -7.79
C LYS A 125 7.83 -30.44 -6.56
N TRP A 126 6.94 -30.51 -5.60
CA TRP A 126 7.11 -31.30 -4.39
C TRP A 126 5.89 -32.20 -4.15
N GLY A 127 6.16 -33.45 -3.82
CA GLY A 127 5.14 -34.44 -3.49
C GLY A 127 4.32 -34.91 -4.68
N GLU A 128 3.41 -35.82 -4.42
CA GLU A 128 2.43 -36.35 -5.36
C GLU A 128 1.01 -36.14 -4.78
N PRO A 129 0.03 -35.71 -5.60
CA PRO A 129 -1.34 -35.63 -5.17
C PRO A 129 -1.87 -37.00 -4.68
N ALA A 130 -2.61 -36.99 -3.58
CA ALA A 130 -3.23 -38.21 -3.08
C ALA A 130 -4.17 -38.80 -4.14
N ARG A 131 -4.10 -40.11 -4.34
CA ARG A 131 -5.05 -40.87 -5.18
C ARG A 131 -6.07 -41.52 -4.29
N PHE A 132 -7.33 -41.29 -4.58
CA PHE A 132 -8.45 -41.89 -3.86
C PHE A 132 -9.06 -43.02 -4.70
N ASP A 133 -9.48 -44.08 -4.05
CA ASP A 133 -10.24 -45.18 -4.62
C ASP A 133 -11.77 -44.97 -4.58
N TYR A 134 -12.18 -43.76 -4.16
CA TYR A 134 -13.56 -43.29 -4.08
C TYR A 134 -13.66 -41.88 -4.67
N GLU A 135 -14.88 -41.47 -5.01
CA GLU A 135 -15.16 -40.08 -5.45
C GLU A 135 -15.07 -39.13 -4.26
N PRO A 136 -14.07 -38.21 -4.24
CA PRO A 136 -13.90 -37.27 -3.14
C PRO A 136 -14.97 -36.20 -3.16
N ARG A 137 -15.54 -35.91 -2.00
CA ARG A 137 -16.49 -34.79 -1.82
C ARG A 137 -15.76 -33.50 -1.65
N ASP A 138 -16.30 -32.40 -2.20
CA ASP A 138 -15.76 -31.08 -2.02
C ASP A 138 -16.07 -30.49 -0.62
N HIS A 139 -15.49 -29.33 -0.32
CA HIS A 139 -15.65 -28.70 0.98
C HIS A 139 -17.07 -28.22 1.27
N ILE A 140 -17.89 -27.97 0.24
CA ILE A 140 -19.28 -27.58 0.41
C ILE A 140 -20.08 -28.80 0.85
N GLU A 141 -20.00 -29.91 0.09
CA GLU A 141 -20.73 -31.17 0.40
C GLU A 141 -20.38 -31.68 1.80
N LEU A 142 -19.12 -31.56 2.20
CA LEU A 142 -18.67 -31.93 3.54
C LEU A 142 -19.14 -30.94 4.62
N GLY A 143 -19.14 -29.64 4.32
CA GLY A 143 -19.51 -28.60 5.26
C GLY A 143 -21.02 -28.45 5.47
N GLU A 144 -21.82 -28.66 4.44
CA GLU A 144 -23.27 -28.63 4.52
C GLU A 144 -23.86 -29.85 5.28
N ARG A 145 -23.07 -30.90 5.39
CA ARG A 145 -23.42 -32.03 6.23
C ARG A 145 -23.66 -31.56 7.66
N ASP A 146 -24.78 -31.98 8.23
CA ASP A 146 -25.22 -31.57 9.57
C ASP A 146 -25.41 -30.02 9.71
N ASN A 147 -25.59 -29.32 8.59
CA ASN A 147 -25.79 -27.87 8.53
C ASN A 147 -24.67 -27.07 9.25
N MET A 148 -23.42 -27.54 9.15
CA MET A 148 -22.28 -26.89 9.80
C MET A 148 -21.72 -25.74 8.96
N LEU A 149 -21.84 -25.80 7.63
CA LEU A 149 -21.60 -24.68 6.71
C LEU A 149 -22.96 -24.17 6.22
N ASP A 150 -23.39 -22.99 6.67
CA ASP A 150 -24.74 -22.48 6.41
C ASP A 150 -24.73 -21.33 5.42
N ALA A 151 -24.69 -21.64 4.14
CA ALA A 151 -24.70 -20.67 3.06
C ALA A 151 -26.01 -19.85 2.99
N GLN A 152 -27.15 -20.43 3.37
CA GLN A 152 -28.44 -19.74 3.36
C GLN A 152 -28.50 -18.66 4.44
N ALA A 153 -28.02 -18.97 5.65
CA ALA A 153 -27.92 -17.97 6.72
C ALA A 153 -26.95 -16.84 6.33
N ALA A 154 -25.82 -17.17 5.73
CA ALA A 154 -24.85 -16.17 5.26
C ALA A 154 -25.47 -15.24 4.21
N ALA A 155 -26.17 -15.80 3.21
CA ALA A 155 -26.84 -15.02 2.18
C ALA A 155 -27.93 -14.09 2.75
N LYS A 156 -28.67 -14.57 3.76
CA LYS A 156 -29.70 -13.77 4.46
C LYS A 156 -29.08 -12.60 5.25
N LEU A 157 -27.90 -12.79 5.86
CA LEU A 157 -27.25 -11.80 6.71
C LEU A 157 -26.46 -10.75 5.92
N ALA A 158 -25.72 -11.18 4.91
CA ALA A 158 -24.74 -10.33 4.24
C ALA A 158 -24.69 -10.47 2.71
N GLY A 159 -25.44 -11.39 2.13
CA GLY A 159 -25.41 -11.68 0.69
C GLY A 159 -24.50 -12.85 0.34
N SER A 160 -24.13 -12.94 -0.93
CA SER A 160 -23.22 -13.99 -1.43
C SER A 160 -21.77 -13.76 -0.94
N ARG A 161 -20.96 -14.82 -0.98
CA ARG A 161 -19.53 -14.80 -0.61
C ARG A 161 -19.25 -14.42 0.85
N PHE A 162 -20.20 -14.70 1.73
CA PHE A 162 -20.03 -14.72 3.17
C PHE A 162 -20.32 -16.10 3.69
N THR A 163 -19.81 -16.42 4.86
CA THR A 163 -19.90 -17.76 5.43
C THR A 163 -20.41 -17.71 6.87
N VAL A 164 -21.31 -18.64 7.19
CA VAL A 164 -21.68 -18.93 8.58
C VAL A 164 -21.26 -20.35 8.90
N LEU A 165 -20.36 -20.48 9.87
CA LEU A 165 -19.93 -21.78 10.42
C LEU A 165 -20.68 -22.10 11.70
N ARG A 166 -21.11 -23.33 11.86
CA ARG A 166 -21.84 -23.80 13.05
C ARG A 166 -21.15 -25.00 13.72
N GLY A 167 -21.34 -25.11 15.02
CA GLY A 167 -20.96 -26.29 15.80
C GLY A 167 -19.51 -26.72 15.63
N GLY A 168 -19.31 -27.90 15.06
CA GLY A 168 -18.00 -28.51 14.88
C GLY A 168 -17.07 -27.68 13.97
N LEU A 169 -17.57 -27.15 12.85
CA LEU A 169 -16.75 -26.30 11.96
C LEU A 169 -16.35 -24.98 12.59
N SER A 170 -17.24 -24.32 13.32
CA SER A 170 -16.89 -23.10 14.06
C SER A 170 -15.80 -23.36 15.11
N ARG A 171 -15.89 -24.51 15.81
CA ARG A 171 -14.85 -24.93 16.77
C ARG A 171 -13.53 -25.25 16.06
N LEU A 172 -13.58 -25.94 14.90
CA LEU A 172 -12.38 -26.26 14.10
C LEU A 172 -11.69 -25.00 13.59
N HIS A 173 -12.44 -24.04 13.05
CA HIS A 173 -11.91 -22.75 12.62
C HIS A 173 -11.11 -22.05 13.74
N ARG A 174 -11.70 -21.96 14.93
CA ARG A 174 -11.02 -21.36 16.09
C ARG A 174 -9.79 -22.16 16.52
N ALA A 175 -9.86 -23.50 16.50
CA ALA A 175 -8.74 -24.35 16.86
C ALA A 175 -7.57 -24.22 15.88
N LEU A 176 -7.84 -24.10 14.59
CA LEU A 176 -6.83 -23.87 13.56
C LEU A 176 -6.16 -22.48 13.72
N ALA A 177 -6.96 -21.44 13.96
CA ALA A 177 -6.41 -20.10 14.22
C ALA A 177 -5.47 -20.12 15.44
N GLN A 178 -5.90 -20.74 16.56
CA GLN A 178 -5.08 -20.89 17.76
C GLN A 178 -3.81 -21.68 17.47
N PHE A 179 -3.91 -22.81 16.79
CA PHE A 179 -2.76 -23.65 16.45
C PHE A 179 -1.72 -22.89 15.60
N MET A 180 -2.17 -22.14 14.57
CA MET A 180 -1.26 -21.36 13.72
C MET A 180 -0.57 -20.25 14.52
N LEU A 181 -1.28 -19.53 15.40
CA LEU A 181 -0.68 -18.53 16.28
C LEU A 181 0.35 -19.14 17.24
N ASP A 182 0.02 -20.28 17.85
CA ASP A 182 0.92 -20.97 18.79
C ASP A 182 2.22 -21.42 18.08
N VAL A 183 2.13 -22.00 16.91
CA VAL A 183 3.31 -22.39 16.11
C VAL A 183 4.19 -21.16 15.78
N HIS A 184 3.59 -20.07 15.31
CA HIS A 184 4.37 -18.89 14.96
C HIS A 184 5.01 -18.22 16.17
N THR A 185 4.31 -18.14 17.29
CA THR A 185 4.83 -17.48 18.50
C THR A 185 5.82 -18.35 19.27
N GLN A 186 5.60 -19.67 19.35
CA GLN A 186 6.41 -20.56 20.19
C GLN A 186 7.60 -21.17 19.41
N GLU A 187 7.44 -21.46 18.11
CA GLU A 187 8.48 -22.15 17.34
C GLU A 187 9.25 -21.21 16.39
N HIS A 188 8.58 -20.20 15.80
CA HIS A 188 9.18 -19.33 14.79
C HIS A 188 9.63 -17.97 15.33
N GLY A 189 9.36 -17.66 16.61
CA GLY A 189 9.80 -16.43 17.27
C GLY A 189 9.09 -15.18 16.79
N TYR A 190 7.82 -15.29 16.37
CA TYR A 190 6.98 -14.14 16.06
C TYR A 190 6.36 -13.55 17.33
N THR A 191 6.15 -12.24 17.32
CA THR A 191 5.35 -11.54 18.32
C THR A 191 3.91 -11.44 17.82
N GLU A 192 2.95 -11.94 18.63
CA GLU A 192 1.53 -11.80 18.32
C GLU A 192 1.05 -10.38 18.55
N LEU A 193 0.28 -9.85 17.63
CA LEU A 193 -0.32 -8.52 17.69
C LEU A 193 -1.84 -8.60 17.60
N TYR A 194 -2.52 -7.75 18.38
CA TYR A 194 -3.93 -7.43 18.20
C TYR A 194 -4.05 -6.05 17.56
N LEU A 195 -4.59 -5.99 16.35
CA LEU A 195 -4.54 -4.83 15.47
C LEU A 195 -5.93 -4.23 15.21
N PRO A 196 -6.02 -2.93 14.91
CA PRO A 196 -7.26 -2.33 14.41
C PRO A 196 -7.67 -2.93 13.04
N TYR A 197 -8.97 -3.20 12.87
CA TYR A 197 -9.53 -3.67 11.59
C TYR A 197 -9.99 -2.52 10.68
N LEU A 198 -10.06 -1.31 11.22
CA LEU A 198 -10.32 -0.07 10.49
C LEU A 198 -9.06 0.78 10.51
N VAL A 199 -8.56 1.09 9.31
CA VAL A 199 -7.33 1.87 9.12
C VAL A 199 -7.61 3.13 8.29
N ASN A 200 -6.70 4.11 8.35
CA ASN A 200 -6.77 5.32 7.54
C ASN A 200 -6.24 5.08 6.11
N ALA A 201 -6.48 6.04 5.21
CA ALA A 201 -6.03 5.97 3.83
C ALA A 201 -4.50 5.89 3.72
N GLN A 202 -3.76 6.52 4.64
CA GLN A 202 -2.30 6.50 4.64
C GLN A 202 -1.75 5.08 4.84
N ALA A 203 -2.32 4.31 5.77
CA ALA A 203 -1.93 2.92 5.99
C ALA A 203 -2.23 2.05 4.76
N MET A 204 -3.38 2.24 4.11
CA MET A 204 -3.72 1.56 2.85
C MET A 204 -2.74 1.90 1.72
N THR A 205 -2.30 3.15 1.65
CA THR A 205 -1.31 3.62 0.66
C THR A 205 0.07 3.06 0.97
N GLY A 206 0.46 2.99 2.24
CA GLY A 206 1.77 2.51 2.67
C GLY A 206 2.08 1.07 2.27
N THR A 207 1.04 0.22 2.12
CA THR A 207 1.15 -1.16 1.64
C THR A 207 0.68 -1.33 0.19
N GLY A 208 0.44 -0.24 -0.55
CA GLY A 208 0.08 -0.28 -1.97
C GLY A 208 -1.34 -0.73 -2.28
N GLN A 209 -2.23 -0.77 -1.29
CA GLN A 209 -3.66 -1.04 -1.51
C GLN A 209 -4.34 0.13 -2.22
N LEU A 210 -4.03 1.35 -1.81
CA LEU A 210 -4.46 2.55 -2.50
C LEU A 210 -3.32 3.16 -3.33
N PRO A 211 -3.63 3.80 -4.46
CA PRO A 211 -4.97 3.96 -5.07
C PRO A 211 -5.45 2.74 -5.86
N LYS A 212 -4.56 1.81 -6.20
CA LYS A 212 -4.78 0.75 -7.21
C LYS A 212 -5.98 -0.15 -6.92
N PHE A 213 -6.16 -0.57 -5.67
CA PHE A 213 -7.22 -1.48 -5.24
C PHE A 213 -8.34 -0.78 -4.46
N GLY A 214 -8.56 0.52 -4.71
CA GLY A 214 -9.59 1.28 -4.02
C GLY A 214 -11.01 0.73 -4.23
N GLU A 215 -11.29 0.18 -5.42
CA GLU A 215 -12.58 -0.43 -5.74
C GLU A 215 -12.82 -1.74 -4.99
N ASP A 216 -11.75 -2.45 -4.61
CA ASP A 216 -11.81 -3.69 -3.83
C ASP A 216 -11.91 -3.45 -2.32
N ALA A 217 -11.73 -2.22 -1.87
CA ALA A 217 -11.77 -1.87 -0.46
C ALA A 217 -13.20 -1.54 0.02
N PHE A 218 -13.53 -1.99 1.24
CA PHE A 218 -14.68 -1.48 1.97
C PHE A 218 -14.27 -0.23 2.74
N ALA A 219 -14.97 0.88 2.53
CA ALA A 219 -14.70 2.14 3.19
C ALA A 219 -15.96 2.66 3.92
N THR A 220 -15.73 3.40 5.01
CA THR A 220 -16.78 4.17 5.68
C THR A 220 -17.14 5.42 4.86
N THR A 221 -18.31 6.00 5.12
CA THR A 221 -18.83 7.20 4.41
C THR A 221 -18.57 8.49 5.17
N ASP A 222 -17.67 8.48 6.14
CA ASP A 222 -17.29 9.65 6.93
C ASP A 222 -16.51 10.67 6.08
N GLU A 223 -16.40 11.90 6.55
CA GLU A 223 -15.57 12.94 5.91
C GLU A 223 -14.09 12.52 5.78
N GLN A 224 -13.61 11.73 6.73
CA GLN A 224 -12.29 11.08 6.70
C GLN A 224 -12.49 9.56 6.65
N PRO A 225 -12.63 8.97 5.47
CA PRO A 225 -12.97 7.56 5.34
C PRO A 225 -11.92 6.66 5.98
N ARG A 226 -12.40 5.65 6.68
CA ARG A 226 -11.61 4.51 7.14
C ARG A 226 -11.93 3.29 6.31
N TYR A 227 -10.95 2.42 6.21
CA TYR A 227 -11.03 1.21 5.38
C TYR A 227 -10.99 -0.02 6.26
N LEU A 228 -11.89 -0.97 6.00
CA LEU A 228 -11.75 -2.32 6.55
C LEU A 228 -10.52 -2.98 5.92
N ILE A 229 -9.68 -3.58 6.75
CA ILE A 229 -8.42 -4.16 6.29
C ILE A 229 -8.64 -5.34 5.33
N PRO A 230 -7.98 -5.36 4.15
CA PRO A 230 -8.00 -6.52 3.26
C PRO A 230 -7.04 -7.63 3.69
N THR A 231 -6.13 -7.31 4.60
CA THR A 231 -5.12 -8.20 5.19
C THR A 231 -4.56 -7.56 6.45
N ALA A 232 -4.12 -8.38 7.41
CA ALA A 232 -3.42 -7.92 8.61
C ALA A 232 -2.09 -7.20 8.30
N GLU A 233 -1.51 -7.46 7.13
CA GLU A 233 -0.30 -6.78 6.65
C GLU A 233 -0.42 -5.25 6.69
N VAL A 234 -1.60 -4.71 6.33
CA VAL A 234 -1.80 -3.25 6.26
C VAL A 234 -1.50 -2.56 7.58
N PRO A 235 -2.18 -2.84 8.70
CA PRO A 235 -1.84 -2.22 9.97
C PRO A 235 -0.46 -2.65 10.49
N MET A 236 -0.08 -3.90 10.29
CA MET A 236 1.15 -4.47 10.83
C MET A 236 2.41 -3.80 10.26
N THR A 237 2.50 -3.68 8.94
CA THR A 237 3.64 -3.05 8.26
C THR A 237 3.70 -1.54 8.57
N ASN A 238 2.55 -0.87 8.68
CA ASN A 238 2.51 0.55 8.97
C ASN A 238 2.81 0.91 10.43
N MET A 239 2.98 -0.04 11.34
CA MET A 239 3.44 0.24 12.71
C MET A 239 4.81 0.92 12.74
N VAL A 240 5.64 0.67 11.74
CA VAL A 240 7.00 1.24 11.62
C VAL A 240 7.11 2.26 10.47
N ALA A 241 5.98 2.68 9.90
CA ALA A 241 5.97 3.65 8.80
C ALA A 241 6.49 5.02 9.26
N GLY A 242 7.52 5.52 8.58
CA GLY A 242 8.15 6.81 8.89
C GLY A 242 9.09 6.77 10.10
N GLU A 243 9.39 5.61 10.66
CA GLU A 243 10.32 5.44 11.76
C GLU A 243 11.71 5.00 11.28
N ILE A 244 12.75 5.37 12.02
CA ILE A 244 14.11 4.85 11.85
C ILE A 244 14.33 3.80 12.92
N ILE A 245 14.43 2.55 12.50
CA ILE A 245 14.57 1.40 13.40
C ILE A 245 16.06 1.09 13.59
N ASP A 246 16.49 0.82 14.83
CA ASP A 246 17.84 0.35 15.09
C ASP A 246 18.07 -1.01 14.41
N ALA A 247 19.21 -1.16 13.74
CA ALA A 247 19.60 -2.41 13.08
C ALA A 247 19.65 -3.61 14.06
N ALA A 248 19.89 -3.37 15.34
CA ALA A 248 19.91 -4.39 16.38
C ALA A 248 18.50 -4.96 16.69
N GLU A 249 17.43 -4.23 16.35
CA GLU A 249 16.05 -4.68 16.54
C GLU A 249 15.54 -5.54 15.37
N LEU A 250 16.29 -5.61 14.27
CA LEU A 250 15.91 -6.38 13.08
C LEU A 250 16.38 -7.84 13.15
N PRO A 251 15.60 -8.78 12.61
CA PRO A 251 14.31 -8.61 11.94
C PRO A 251 13.15 -8.51 12.93
N LEU A 252 12.19 -7.61 12.64
CA LEU A 252 10.91 -7.59 13.35
C LEU A 252 10.01 -8.67 12.75
N LYS A 253 9.49 -9.56 13.60
CA LYS A 253 8.62 -10.66 13.20
C LYS A 253 7.29 -10.56 13.92
N PHE A 254 6.21 -10.33 13.19
CA PHE A 254 4.86 -10.18 13.75
C PHE A 254 3.89 -11.17 13.14
N THR A 255 2.91 -11.61 13.94
CA THR A 255 1.78 -12.42 13.48
C THR A 255 0.48 -11.90 14.09
N SER A 256 -0.63 -12.10 13.40
CA SER A 256 -1.95 -11.70 13.88
C SER A 256 -3.03 -12.55 13.22
N HIS A 257 -4.09 -12.86 13.96
CA HIS A 257 -5.33 -13.39 13.40
C HIS A 257 -6.36 -12.28 13.30
N THR A 258 -6.78 -11.94 12.08
CA THR A 258 -7.79 -10.89 11.82
C THR A 258 -8.80 -11.36 10.79
N PRO A 259 -10.04 -10.83 10.77
CA PRO A 259 -10.85 -10.85 9.57
C PRO A 259 -10.16 -10.03 8.47
N CYS A 260 -10.38 -10.40 7.21
CA CYS A 260 -9.84 -9.71 6.03
C CYS A 260 -10.99 -9.43 5.07
N PHE A 261 -11.17 -8.17 4.65
CA PHE A 261 -12.33 -7.74 3.90
C PHE A 261 -11.96 -7.34 2.48
N ARG A 262 -12.51 -8.03 1.49
CA ARG A 262 -12.28 -7.73 0.07
C ARG A 262 -13.58 -7.74 -0.71
N ARG A 263 -13.80 -6.76 -1.58
CA ARG A 263 -14.97 -6.75 -2.48
C ARG A 263 -14.84 -7.74 -3.63
N GLU A 264 -13.63 -8.22 -3.91
CA GLU A 264 -13.35 -9.12 -5.03
C GLU A 264 -13.96 -8.59 -6.34
N ALA A 265 -13.80 -7.30 -6.63
CA ALA A 265 -14.31 -6.66 -7.82
C ALA A 265 -13.67 -7.30 -9.06
N GLY A 266 -14.47 -7.58 -10.08
CA GLY A 266 -13.98 -8.20 -11.32
C GLY A 266 -13.78 -9.72 -11.30
N SER A 267 -14.00 -10.41 -10.17
CA SER A 267 -13.85 -11.87 -10.07
C SER A 267 -15.13 -12.65 -10.36
N TYR A 268 -15.99 -12.14 -11.20
CA TYR A 268 -17.24 -12.82 -11.57
C TYR A 268 -16.99 -14.09 -12.37
N GLY A 269 -17.53 -15.21 -11.89
CA GLY A 269 -17.53 -16.50 -12.60
C GLY A 269 -16.27 -17.36 -12.42
N GLN A 270 -15.22 -16.87 -11.75
CA GLN A 270 -14.01 -17.65 -11.48
C GLN A 270 -13.88 -17.94 -9.98
N ASP A 271 -13.62 -19.21 -9.63
CA ASP A 271 -13.33 -19.69 -8.26
C ASP A 271 -14.29 -19.14 -7.19
N THR A 272 -15.58 -18.96 -7.55
CA THR A 272 -16.59 -18.40 -6.66
C THR A 272 -17.37 -19.46 -5.88
N LYS A 273 -17.07 -20.75 -6.13
CA LYS A 273 -17.77 -21.87 -5.47
C LYS A 273 -17.37 -21.95 -3.98
N GLY A 274 -18.36 -22.00 -3.11
CA GLY A 274 -18.17 -22.22 -1.67
C GLY A 274 -17.32 -21.14 -1.00
N MET A 275 -16.26 -21.56 -0.31
CA MET A 275 -15.38 -20.70 0.49
C MET A 275 -14.09 -20.29 -0.24
N ILE A 276 -13.95 -20.51 -1.54
CA ILE A 276 -12.70 -20.22 -2.27
C ILE A 276 -12.47 -18.70 -2.36
N ARG A 277 -13.52 -17.92 -2.65
CA ARG A 277 -13.46 -16.46 -2.67
C ARG A 277 -14.55 -15.85 -1.80
N GLN A 278 -14.15 -15.24 -0.71
CA GLN A 278 -15.04 -14.62 0.28
C GLN A 278 -14.78 -13.13 0.39
N HIS A 279 -15.82 -12.37 0.77
CA HIS A 279 -15.70 -10.94 1.11
C HIS A 279 -15.12 -10.71 2.52
N GLN A 280 -15.16 -11.74 3.37
CA GLN A 280 -14.64 -11.73 4.73
C GLN A 280 -13.91 -13.04 5.06
#